data_559c82abd50caba38a7f171fd6bea7f5
#
_entry.id   559c82abd50caba38a7f171fd6bea7f5
#
_cell.length_a   1.000
_cell.length_b   1.000
_cell.length_c   1.000
_cell.angle_alpha   90.00
_cell.angle_beta   90.00
_cell.angle_gamma   90.00
#
_symmetry.space_group_name_H-M   'P 1'
#
loop_
_entity.id
_entity.type
_entity.pdbx_description
1 polymer ?
#
loop_
_entity_poly.entity_id
_entity_poly.type
_entity_poly.pdbx_seq_one_letter_code
_entity_poly.pdbx_strand_id
1 'polypeptide(L)'
;MLTNGLRGMLTVLAITIPIWLIGRDVLGEAVIALLYLAPIAWSASKWGQAAGMTAALAGALCFDFLFIPPFYTFVVGSLESWLVLVIFFAIAIVVVGRIQDSLSKAHEATFMYELSSALANVRTQDAVAHIVARYIRQLFQASLVNVTFQQSKQTPRIAVSEPLDGQGKGQPDRILPILNAWGLVGEIQIWRGEFGDLPSEDSHLLQNFVSQAARAFERTQSTEVENPANGLVANISMK
;
A
#
# COMPACT_ATOMS: atom_id res chain seq x y z
N MET A 1 9.20 -14.42 -5.54
CA MET A 1 8.95 -14.81 -4.13
C MET A 1 10.08 -15.63 -3.53
N LEU A 2 10.61 -16.66 -4.20
CA LEU A 2 11.71 -17.52 -3.71
C LEU A 2 12.99 -16.75 -3.33
N THR A 3 13.39 -15.76 -4.12
CA THR A 3 14.61 -14.96 -3.86
C THR A 3 14.52 -14.12 -2.59
N ASN A 4 13.35 -13.60 -2.25
CA ASN A 4 13.17 -12.80 -1.03
C ASN A 4 13.14 -13.68 0.23
N GLY A 5 12.56 -14.88 0.14
CA GLY A 5 12.61 -15.85 1.23
C GLY A 5 14.04 -16.30 1.54
N LEU A 6 14.85 -16.57 0.50
CA LEU A 6 16.27 -16.94 0.67
C LEU A 6 17.08 -15.83 1.35
N ARG A 7 16.83 -14.56 1.01
CA ARG A 7 17.46 -13.41 1.67
C ARG A 7 17.10 -13.32 3.15
N GLY A 8 15.83 -13.56 3.50
CA GLY A 8 15.40 -13.62 4.89
C GLY A 8 16.11 -14.70 5.69
N MET A 9 16.25 -15.89 5.12
CA MET A 9 17.00 -16.99 5.74
C MET A 9 18.49 -16.65 5.95
N LEU A 10 19.12 -16.00 4.96
CA LEU A 10 20.53 -15.60 5.04
C LEU A 10 20.78 -14.55 6.15
N THR A 11 19.87 -13.63 6.41
CA THR A 11 20.01 -12.66 7.51
C THR A 11 19.99 -13.33 8.88
N VAL A 12 19.14 -14.35 9.03
CA VAL A 12 19.10 -15.14 10.26
C VAL A 12 20.42 -15.88 10.46
N LEU A 13 20.91 -16.58 9.42
CA LEU A 13 22.19 -17.29 9.50
C LEU A 13 23.36 -16.35 9.81
N ALA A 14 23.36 -15.14 9.23
CA ALA A 14 24.41 -14.14 9.49
C ALA A 14 24.47 -13.69 10.97
N ILE A 15 23.33 -13.66 11.67
CA ILE A 15 23.27 -13.33 13.10
C ILE A 15 23.50 -14.56 13.98
N THR A 16 23.13 -15.73 13.51
CA THR A 16 23.35 -16.99 14.24
C THR A 16 24.85 -17.22 14.53
N ILE A 17 25.71 -16.92 13.57
CA ILE A 17 27.17 -17.12 13.72
C ILE A 17 27.76 -16.30 14.87
N PRO A 18 27.57 -14.98 14.99
CA PRO A 18 28.03 -14.19 16.11
C PRO A 18 27.48 -14.66 17.47
N ILE A 19 26.18 -14.98 17.52
CA ILE A 19 25.54 -15.44 18.76
C ILE A 19 26.15 -16.77 19.20
N TRP A 20 26.44 -17.68 18.29
CA TRP A 20 27.09 -18.95 18.57
C TRP A 20 28.54 -18.76 19.06
N LEU A 21 29.30 -17.78 18.50
CA LEU A 21 30.67 -17.44 18.88
C LEU A 21 30.76 -16.79 20.27
N ILE A 22 29.78 -15.94 20.65
CA ILE A 22 29.73 -15.32 21.99
C ILE A 22 29.51 -16.39 23.07
N GLY A 23 28.89 -17.49 22.70
CA GLY A 23 28.61 -18.60 23.58
C GLY A 23 27.27 -18.46 24.30
N ARG A 24 26.55 -19.56 24.31
CA ARG A 24 25.25 -19.69 24.98
C ARG A 24 25.33 -19.57 26.50
N ASP A 25 26.50 -19.81 27.08
CA ASP A 25 26.73 -19.73 28.54
C ASP A 25 26.74 -18.28 29.04
N VAL A 26 26.97 -17.32 28.13
CA VAL A 26 26.96 -15.88 28.42
C VAL A 26 25.57 -15.29 28.24
N LEU A 27 24.83 -15.77 27.23
CA LEU A 27 23.51 -15.26 26.86
C LEU A 27 22.46 -16.30 27.25
N GLY A 28 21.55 -15.96 28.15
CA GLY A 28 20.44 -16.84 28.48
C GLY A 28 19.51 -17.05 27.25
N GLU A 29 18.82 -18.19 27.21
CA GLU A 29 17.93 -18.59 26.10
C GLU A 29 16.94 -17.49 25.68
N ALA A 30 16.34 -16.80 26.67
CA ALA A 30 15.39 -15.71 26.41
C ALA A 30 16.02 -14.51 25.67
N VAL A 31 17.29 -14.17 25.99
CA VAL A 31 18.02 -13.09 25.33
C VAL A 31 18.34 -13.46 23.89
N ILE A 32 18.75 -14.70 23.66
CA ILE A 32 19.02 -15.23 22.33
C ILE A 32 17.74 -15.19 21.48
N ALA A 33 16.60 -15.63 22.04
CA ALA A 33 15.32 -15.57 21.36
C ALA A 33 14.94 -14.13 20.93
N LEU A 34 15.16 -13.14 21.81
CA LEU A 34 14.93 -11.74 21.49
C LEU A 34 15.86 -11.21 20.39
N LEU A 35 17.13 -11.63 20.39
CA LEU A 35 18.09 -11.24 19.34
C LEU A 35 17.68 -11.74 17.96
N TYR A 36 17.04 -12.90 17.89
CA TYR A 36 16.51 -13.41 16.61
C TYR A 36 15.34 -12.59 16.04
N LEU A 37 14.63 -11.83 16.88
CA LEU A 37 13.57 -10.95 16.38
C LEU A 37 14.10 -9.81 15.50
N ALA A 38 15.35 -9.37 15.71
CA ALA A 38 15.96 -8.29 14.93
C ALA A 38 16.10 -8.64 13.43
N PRO A 39 16.73 -9.77 13.03
CA PRO A 39 16.80 -10.16 11.61
C PRO A 39 15.44 -10.50 11.01
N ILE A 40 14.49 -11.02 11.81
CA ILE A 40 13.13 -11.30 11.37
C ILE A 40 12.42 -9.98 11.02
N ALA A 41 12.46 -8.99 11.92
CA ALA A 41 11.89 -7.67 11.70
C ALA A 41 12.53 -6.94 10.52
N TRP A 42 13.86 -7.02 10.40
CA TRP A 42 14.61 -6.45 9.29
C TRP A 42 14.20 -7.08 7.95
N SER A 43 14.10 -8.40 7.89
CA SER A 43 13.68 -9.14 6.69
C SER A 43 12.25 -8.78 6.28
N ALA A 44 11.33 -8.69 7.24
CA ALA A 44 9.95 -8.29 7.01
C ALA A 44 9.86 -6.87 6.44
N SER A 45 10.64 -5.92 6.99
CA SER A 45 10.61 -4.52 6.55
C SER A 45 11.21 -4.30 5.16
N LYS A 46 12.28 -5.04 4.80
CA LYS A 46 13.02 -4.85 3.54
C LYS A 46 12.44 -5.63 2.38
N TRP A 47 11.99 -6.86 2.61
CA TRP A 47 11.62 -7.80 1.55
C TRP A 47 10.19 -8.32 1.66
N GLY A 48 9.42 -7.78 2.62
CA GLY A 48 8.00 -8.03 2.78
C GLY A 48 7.67 -9.25 3.65
N GLN A 49 6.37 -9.51 3.79
CA GLN A 49 5.82 -10.50 4.71
C GLN A 49 6.39 -11.92 4.49
N ALA A 50 6.49 -12.36 3.24
CA ALA A 50 7.01 -13.70 2.93
C ALA A 50 8.45 -13.89 3.39
N ALA A 51 9.30 -12.85 3.27
CA ALA A 51 10.68 -12.90 3.74
C ALA A 51 10.75 -12.89 5.29
N GLY A 52 9.88 -12.11 5.94
CA GLY A 52 9.77 -12.12 7.40
C GLY A 52 9.33 -13.47 7.95
N MET A 53 8.34 -14.11 7.33
CA MET A 53 7.87 -15.44 7.73
C MET A 53 8.92 -16.54 7.52
N THR A 54 9.63 -16.51 6.39
CA THR A 54 10.73 -17.49 6.16
C THR A 54 11.90 -17.25 7.11
N ALA A 55 12.22 -15.99 7.45
CA ALA A 55 13.20 -15.65 8.47
C ALA A 55 12.76 -16.13 9.86
N ALA A 56 11.48 -15.97 10.21
CA ALA A 56 10.95 -16.44 11.49
C ALA A 56 11.04 -17.97 11.62
N LEU A 57 10.69 -18.70 10.55
CA LEU A 57 10.80 -20.15 10.52
C LEU A 57 12.26 -20.61 10.64
N ALA A 58 13.17 -19.99 9.87
CA ALA A 58 14.59 -20.30 9.94
C ALA A 58 15.17 -19.95 11.32
N GLY A 59 14.77 -18.82 11.91
CA GLY A 59 15.18 -18.42 13.25
C GLY A 59 14.72 -19.41 14.32
N ALA A 60 13.46 -19.85 14.26
CA ALA A 60 12.95 -20.87 15.17
C ALA A 60 13.71 -22.18 15.08
N LEU A 61 13.98 -22.66 13.85
CA LEU A 61 14.75 -23.90 13.64
C LEU A 61 16.21 -23.77 14.11
N CYS A 62 16.86 -22.64 13.84
CA CYS A 62 18.23 -22.39 14.32
C CYS A 62 18.26 -22.28 15.85
N PHE A 63 17.28 -21.62 16.43
CA PHE A 63 17.17 -21.45 17.87
C PHE A 63 16.97 -22.78 18.56
N ASP A 64 16.03 -23.61 18.09
CA ASP A 64 15.78 -24.94 18.62
C ASP A 64 17.04 -25.84 18.53
N PHE A 65 17.62 -25.92 17.34
CA PHE A 65 18.74 -26.83 17.06
C PHE A 65 20.03 -26.47 17.81
N LEU A 66 20.34 -25.17 17.96
CA LEU A 66 21.63 -24.71 18.48
C LEU A 66 21.59 -24.33 19.96
N PHE A 67 20.44 -23.87 20.47
CA PHE A 67 20.35 -23.22 21.77
C PHE A 67 19.42 -23.91 22.77
N ILE A 68 18.52 -24.81 22.30
CA ILE A 68 17.63 -25.57 23.21
C ILE A 68 18.24 -26.96 23.46
N PRO A 69 18.43 -27.38 24.74
CA PRO A 69 18.88 -28.71 25.02
C PRO A 69 17.78 -29.79 24.80
N PRO A 70 18.10 -30.99 24.29
CA PRO A 70 19.44 -31.48 23.96
C PRO A 70 19.93 -30.92 22.63
N PHE A 71 21.12 -30.26 22.64
CA PHE A 71 21.66 -29.53 21.51
C PHE A 71 21.90 -30.42 20.29
N TYR A 72 21.81 -29.80 19.11
CA TYR A 72 21.96 -30.45 17.79
C TYR A 72 20.92 -31.55 17.52
N THR A 73 19.78 -31.46 18.19
CA THR A 73 18.64 -32.33 17.94
C THR A 73 17.37 -31.48 17.82
N PHE A 74 16.39 -31.96 17.12
CA PHE A 74 15.06 -31.35 17.06
C PHE A 74 14.09 -31.96 18.08
N VAL A 75 14.64 -32.53 19.17
CA VAL A 75 13.84 -33.12 20.25
C VAL A 75 13.76 -32.12 21.38
N VAL A 76 12.64 -31.49 21.52
CA VAL A 76 12.36 -30.58 22.63
C VAL A 76 12.03 -31.41 23.88
N GLY A 77 13.02 -31.53 24.78
CA GLY A 77 12.97 -32.46 25.93
C GLY A 77 12.16 -31.94 27.12
N SER A 78 11.85 -30.63 27.18
CA SER A 78 11.12 -30.04 28.30
C SER A 78 9.91 -29.23 27.86
N LEU A 79 8.90 -29.19 28.71
CA LEU A 79 7.67 -28.41 28.49
C LEU A 79 8.00 -26.89 28.44
N GLU A 80 9.01 -26.47 29.21
CA GLU A 80 9.50 -25.09 29.23
C GLU A 80 10.06 -24.66 27.88
N SER A 81 10.90 -25.48 27.25
CA SER A 81 11.48 -25.22 25.94
C SER A 81 10.42 -25.15 24.83
N TRP A 82 9.40 -26.01 24.90
CA TRP A 82 8.24 -25.92 24.01
C TRP A 82 7.51 -24.58 24.15
N LEU A 83 7.36 -24.12 25.39
CA LEU A 83 6.65 -22.89 25.69
C LEU A 83 7.43 -21.68 25.14
N VAL A 84 8.76 -21.66 25.31
CA VAL A 84 9.66 -20.64 24.74
C VAL A 84 9.54 -20.61 23.21
N LEU A 85 9.56 -21.76 22.55
CA LEU A 85 9.47 -21.84 21.09
C LEU A 85 8.12 -21.32 20.56
N VAL A 86 7.01 -21.73 21.20
CA VAL A 86 5.66 -21.27 20.83
C VAL A 86 5.51 -19.76 21.02
N ILE A 87 5.97 -19.23 22.15
CA ILE A 87 5.94 -17.79 22.43
C ILE A 87 6.80 -17.03 21.43
N PHE A 88 8.02 -17.50 21.15
CA PHE A 88 8.89 -16.91 20.16
C PHE A 88 8.23 -16.81 18.79
N PHE A 89 7.62 -17.92 18.33
CA PHE A 89 6.96 -17.95 17.03
C PHE A 89 5.72 -17.05 16.98
N ALA A 90 4.93 -17.02 18.05
CA ALA A 90 3.79 -16.13 18.17
C ALA A 90 4.20 -14.64 18.11
N ILE A 91 5.25 -14.25 18.83
CA ILE A 91 5.79 -12.88 18.79
C ILE A 91 6.32 -12.55 17.40
N ALA A 92 7.04 -13.48 16.76
CA ALA A 92 7.58 -13.27 15.42
C ALA A 92 6.45 -13.00 14.39
N ILE A 93 5.36 -13.76 14.43
CA ILE A 93 4.19 -13.55 13.56
C ILE A 93 3.56 -12.17 13.81
N VAL A 94 3.37 -11.79 15.07
CA VAL A 94 2.80 -10.48 15.43
C VAL A 94 3.71 -9.34 14.96
N VAL A 95 5.02 -9.45 15.17
CA VAL A 95 5.99 -8.44 14.73
C VAL A 95 5.98 -8.27 13.22
N VAL A 96 6.01 -9.38 12.47
CA VAL A 96 5.94 -9.35 11.00
C VAL A 96 4.63 -8.69 10.54
N GLY A 97 3.49 -9.06 11.11
CA GLY A 97 2.19 -8.46 10.80
C GLY A 97 2.17 -6.96 11.07
N ARG A 98 2.61 -6.52 12.25
CA ARG A 98 2.62 -5.10 12.62
C ARG A 98 3.51 -4.25 11.73
N ILE A 99 4.66 -4.77 11.31
CA ILE A 99 5.55 -4.06 10.40
C ILE A 99 4.86 -3.84 9.05
N GLN A 100 4.20 -4.85 8.50
CA GLN A 100 3.50 -4.74 7.23
C GLN A 100 2.35 -3.74 7.30
N ASP A 101 1.52 -3.81 8.35
CA ASP A 101 0.43 -2.84 8.57
C ASP A 101 0.95 -1.41 8.66
N SER A 102 2.07 -1.20 9.35
CA SER A 102 2.67 0.13 9.50
C SER A 102 3.21 0.67 8.19
N LEU A 103 3.85 -0.17 7.39
CA LEU A 103 4.38 0.20 6.08
C LEU A 103 3.26 0.54 5.10
N SER A 104 2.19 -0.26 5.07
CA SER A 104 1.01 0.00 4.22
C SER A 104 0.38 1.34 4.57
N LYS A 105 0.15 1.62 5.87
CA LYS A 105 -0.43 2.89 6.33
C LYS A 105 0.46 4.09 6.01
N ALA A 106 1.79 3.94 6.12
CA ALA A 106 2.73 5.00 5.78
C ALA A 106 2.69 5.33 4.29
N HIS A 107 2.63 4.33 3.41
CA HIS A 107 2.46 4.53 1.98
C HIS A 107 1.13 5.22 1.65
N GLU A 108 0.03 4.76 2.24
CA GLU A 108 -1.29 5.37 2.06
C GLU A 108 -1.28 6.85 2.45
N ALA A 109 -0.74 7.18 3.62
CA ALA A 109 -0.65 8.56 4.08
C ALA A 109 0.19 9.44 3.15
N THR A 110 1.30 8.93 2.63
CA THR A 110 2.16 9.66 1.69
C THR A 110 1.42 9.93 0.37
N PHE A 111 0.76 8.93 -0.20
CA PHE A 111 -0.03 9.10 -1.42
C PHE A 111 -1.19 10.10 -1.23
N MET A 112 -1.90 10.02 -0.10
CA MET A 112 -2.98 10.95 0.20
C MET A 112 -2.47 12.39 0.37
N TYR A 113 -1.31 12.58 0.98
CA TYR A 113 -0.66 13.87 1.10
C TYR A 113 -0.25 14.43 -0.27
N GLU A 114 0.39 13.62 -1.11
CA GLU A 114 0.79 14.03 -2.46
C GLU A 114 -0.43 14.41 -3.32
N LEU A 115 -1.49 13.60 -3.29
CA LEU A 115 -2.74 13.89 -3.99
C LEU A 115 -3.35 15.22 -3.50
N SER A 116 -3.46 15.38 -2.18
CA SER A 116 -4.01 16.59 -1.59
C SER A 116 -3.19 17.83 -1.96
N SER A 117 -1.86 17.73 -1.95
CA SER A 117 -0.94 18.79 -2.36
C SER A 117 -1.08 19.11 -3.86
N ALA A 118 -1.16 18.09 -4.70
CA ALA A 118 -1.37 18.27 -6.13
C ALA A 118 -2.70 18.96 -6.43
N LEU A 119 -3.78 18.54 -5.75
CA LEU A 119 -5.11 19.12 -5.90
C LEU A 119 -5.22 20.53 -5.31
N ALA A 120 -4.40 20.90 -4.30
CA ALA A 120 -4.47 22.19 -3.64
C ALA A 120 -4.21 23.38 -4.57
N ASN A 121 -3.34 23.20 -5.55
CA ASN A 121 -2.89 24.24 -6.46
C ASN A 121 -3.68 24.31 -7.79
N VAL A 122 -4.66 23.43 -7.96
CA VAL A 122 -5.44 23.33 -9.20
C VAL A 122 -6.66 24.23 -9.14
N ARG A 123 -6.91 24.95 -10.23
CA ARG A 123 -8.00 25.93 -10.35
C ARG A 123 -9.07 25.54 -11.38
N THR A 124 -8.82 24.50 -12.18
CA THR A 124 -9.74 24.07 -13.25
C THR A 124 -10.20 22.64 -12.99
N GLN A 125 -11.46 22.39 -13.33
CA GLN A 125 -12.08 21.07 -13.17
C GLN A 125 -11.41 20.00 -14.03
N ASP A 126 -10.99 20.36 -15.24
CA ASP A 126 -10.25 19.48 -16.16
C ASP A 126 -8.91 19.02 -15.57
N ALA A 127 -8.15 19.94 -14.98
CA ALA A 127 -6.89 19.59 -14.32
C ALA A 127 -7.09 18.72 -13.08
N VAL A 128 -8.19 18.90 -12.32
CA VAL A 128 -8.55 17.98 -11.24
C VAL A 128 -8.78 16.58 -11.78
N ALA A 129 -9.55 16.44 -12.88
CA ALA A 129 -9.83 15.16 -13.50
C ALA A 129 -8.56 14.44 -13.96
N HIS A 130 -7.63 15.17 -14.62
CA HIS A 130 -6.34 14.62 -15.05
C HIS A 130 -5.47 14.15 -13.88
N ILE A 131 -5.37 14.93 -12.81
CA ILE A 131 -4.60 14.55 -11.64
C ILE A 131 -5.20 13.29 -11.02
N VAL A 132 -6.49 13.26 -10.77
CA VAL A 132 -7.18 12.11 -10.18
C VAL A 132 -6.99 10.86 -11.04
N ALA A 133 -7.19 10.95 -12.36
CA ALA A 133 -7.00 9.84 -13.28
C ALA A 133 -5.57 9.29 -13.24
N ARG A 134 -4.57 10.17 -13.27
CA ARG A 134 -3.15 9.80 -13.23
C ARG A 134 -2.78 9.10 -11.92
N TYR A 135 -3.17 9.65 -10.77
CA TYR A 135 -2.85 9.07 -9.47
C TYR A 135 -3.54 7.71 -9.27
N ILE A 136 -4.80 7.57 -9.64
CA ILE A 136 -5.52 6.28 -9.58
C ILE A 136 -4.83 5.25 -10.48
N ARG A 137 -4.49 5.65 -11.72
CA ARG A 137 -3.78 4.76 -12.64
C ARG A 137 -2.47 4.26 -12.09
N GLN A 138 -1.68 5.15 -11.50
CA GLN A 138 -0.36 4.83 -10.95
C GLN A 138 -0.48 3.95 -9.69
N LEU A 139 -1.38 4.28 -8.78
CA LEU A 139 -1.55 3.57 -7.52
C LEU A 139 -2.07 2.14 -7.71
N PHE A 140 -3.09 1.98 -8.57
CA PHE A 140 -3.74 0.69 -8.79
C PHE A 140 -3.21 -0.06 -10.02
N GLN A 141 -2.13 0.45 -10.63
CA GLN A 141 -1.53 -0.12 -11.85
C GLN A 141 -2.58 -0.38 -12.94
N ALA A 142 -3.55 0.54 -13.06
CA ALA A 142 -4.62 0.40 -14.01
C ALA A 142 -4.11 0.61 -15.45
N SER A 143 -4.64 -0.17 -16.39
CA SER A 143 -4.34 -0.02 -17.81
C SER A 143 -4.98 1.25 -18.38
N LEU A 144 -6.19 1.57 -17.88
CA LEU A 144 -6.94 2.76 -18.24
C LEU A 144 -7.78 3.24 -17.06
N VAL A 145 -7.82 4.55 -16.88
CA VAL A 145 -8.74 5.22 -15.95
C VAL A 145 -9.47 6.31 -16.72
N ASN A 146 -10.79 6.30 -16.63
CA ASN A 146 -11.63 7.34 -17.20
C ASN A 146 -12.38 8.06 -16.08
N VAL A 147 -12.19 9.36 -15.99
CA VAL A 147 -12.85 10.22 -15.00
C VAL A 147 -13.82 11.12 -15.73
N THR A 148 -15.08 11.04 -15.37
CA THR A 148 -16.14 11.85 -15.96
C THR A 148 -16.80 12.71 -14.91
N PHE A 149 -16.93 14.00 -15.19
CA PHE A 149 -17.69 14.92 -14.37
C PHE A 149 -18.82 15.55 -15.17
N GLN A 150 -20.01 15.58 -14.60
CA GLN A 150 -21.16 16.27 -15.17
C GLN A 150 -22.08 16.73 -14.04
N GLN A 151 -22.10 17.99 -13.77
CA GLN A 151 -22.86 18.53 -12.66
C GLN A 151 -24.34 18.72 -12.94
N SER A 152 -24.71 19.01 -14.18
CA SER A 152 -26.09 19.20 -14.62
C SER A 152 -26.22 18.77 -16.07
N LYS A 153 -27.46 18.45 -16.51
CA LYS A 153 -27.73 18.15 -17.93
C LYS A 153 -27.40 19.32 -18.87
N GLN A 154 -27.24 20.53 -18.33
CA GLN A 154 -26.93 21.75 -19.10
C GLN A 154 -25.43 22.10 -19.08
N THR A 155 -24.62 21.50 -18.23
CA THR A 155 -23.17 21.73 -18.18
C THR A 155 -22.42 20.74 -19.08
N PRO A 156 -21.35 21.19 -19.77
CA PRO A 156 -20.58 20.29 -20.61
C PRO A 156 -19.97 19.15 -19.74
N ARG A 157 -20.01 17.94 -20.29
CA ARG A 157 -19.42 16.78 -19.66
C ARG A 157 -17.91 16.86 -19.84
N ILE A 158 -17.17 16.88 -18.72
CA ILE A 158 -15.73 16.74 -18.71
C ILE A 158 -15.43 15.25 -18.66
N ALA A 159 -14.73 14.74 -19.64
CA ALA A 159 -14.30 13.34 -19.68
C ALA A 159 -12.78 13.30 -19.95
N VAL A 160 -12.05 12.73 -19.02
CA VAL A 160 -10.60 12.59 -19.08
C VAL A 160 -10.22 11.14 -19.00
N SER A 161 -9.42 10.66 -19.95
CA SER A 161 -8.89 9.31 -19.99
C SER A 161 -7.38 9.34 -19.77
N GLU A 162 -6.88 8.44 -18.95
CA GLU A 162 -5.43 8.25 -18.72
C GLU A 162 -5.06 6.78 -18.98
N PRO A 163 -4.25 6.47 -20.02
CA PRO A 163 -3.61 7.40 -20.98
C PRO A 163 -4.61 8.06 -21.94
N LEU A 164 -4.23 9.22 -22.49
CA LEU A 164 -5.09 10.06 -23.34
C LEU A 164 -5.70 9.31 -24.54
N ASP A 165 -4.95 8.38 -25.14
CA ASP A 165 -5.39 7.58 -26.29
C ASP A 165 -5.86 6.17 -25.89
N GLY A 166 -6.06 5.93 -24.59
CA GLY A 166 -6.47 4.64 -24.08
C GLY A 166 -7.91 4.32 -24.44
N GLN A 167 -8.15 3.17 -25.06
CA GLN A 167 -9.48 2.62 -25.25
C GLN A 167 -9.69 1.47 -24.28
N GLY A 168 -10.73 1.57 -23.45
CA GLY A 168 -11.14 0.49 -22.58
C GLY A 168 -11.63 -0.71 -23.38
N LYS A 169 -10.97 -1.85 -23.25
CA LYS A 169 -11.45 -3.11 -23.84
C LYS A 169 -12.43 -3.75 -22.87
N GLY A 170 -13.70 -3.85 -23.27
CA GLY A 170 -14.74 -4.47 -22.45
C GLY A 170 -15.35 -3.52 -21.40
N GLN A 171 -16.02 -4.12 -20.41
CA GLN A 171 -16.57 -3.38 -19.28
C GLN A 171 -15.46 -2.97 -18.30
N PRO A 172 -15.61 -1.82 -17.61
CA PRO A 172 -14.66 -1.44 -16.56
C PRO A 172 -14.72 -2.44 -15.40
N ASP A 173 -13.56 -2.76 -14.85
CA ASP A 173 -13.44 -3.66 -13.69
C ASP A 173 -14.06 -3.04 -12.43
N ARG A 174 -14.05 -1.70 -12.34
CA ARG A 174 -14.69 -0.94 -11.26
C ARG A 174 -15.26 0.38 -11.78
N ILE A 175 -16.42 0.73 -11.24
CA ILE A 175 -17.06 2.04 -11.42
C ILE A 175 -17.26 2.64 -10.04
N LEU A 176 -16.74 3.84 -9.84
CA LEU A 176 -16.82 4.57 -8.57
C LEU A 176 -17.61 5.85 -8.79
N PRO A 177 -18.79 6.01 -8.19
CA PRO A 177 -19.55 7.25 -8.30
C PRO A 177 -18.88 8.36 -7.48
N ILE A 178 -18.78 9.55 -8.06
CA ILE A 178 -18.34 10.76 -7.37
C ILE A 178 -19.58 11.47 -6.87
N LEU A 179 -19.76 11.50 -5.55
CA LEU A 179 -20.90 12.10 -4.89
C LEU A 179 -20.47 13.40 -4.18
N ASN A 180 -21.30 14.42 -4.30
CA ASN A 180 -21.22 15.63 -3.49
C ASN A 180 -22.51 15.83 -2.67
N ALA A 181 -22.62 16.98 -1.97
CA ALA A 181 -23.81 17.32 -1.20
C ALA A 181 -25.10 17.36 -2.03
N TRP A 182 -25.01 17.51 -3.34
CA TRP A 182 -26.12 17.67 -4.28
C TRP A 182 -26.45 16.37 -5.05
N GLY A 183 -25.67 15.31 -4.87
CA GLY A 183 -25.86 14.01 -5.50
C GLY A 183 -24.70 13.55 -6.36
N LEU A 184 -25.00 12.77 -7.41
CA LEU A 184 -24.00 12.22 -8.32
C LEU A 184 -23.49 13.34 -9.26
N VAL A 185 -22.20 13.65 -9.17
CA VAL A 185 -21.53 14.65 -10.01
C VAL A 185 -20.56 14.07 -11.02
N GLY A 186 -20.28 12.77 -10.94
CA GLY A 186 -19.39 12.12 -11.88
C GLY A 186 -19.17 10.66 -11.55
N GLU A 187 -18.31 10.05 -12.33
CA GLU A 187 -17.89 8.66 -12.13
C GLU A 187 -16.43 8.45 -12.54
N ILE A 188 -15.78 7.52 -11.87
CA ILE A 188 -14.44 7.04 -12.20
C ILE A 188 -14.58 5.60 -12.65
N GLN A 189 -14.15 5.31 -13.87
CA GLN A 189 -14.14 3.97 -14.46
C GLN A 189 -12.69 3.49 -14.53
N ILE A 190 -12.41 2.28 -14.07
CA ILE A 190 -11.08 1.72 -13.96
C ILE A 190 -11.01 0.39 -14.70
N TRP A 191 -10.00 0.23 -15.58
CA TRP A 191 -9.66 -1.02 -16.27
C TRP A 191 -8.25 -1.43 -15.84
N ARG A 192 -8.11 -2.64 -15.30
CA ARG A 192 -6.79 -3.20 -14.87
C ARG A 192 -6.19 -4.17 -15.88
N GLY A 193 -7.00 -4.69 -16.81
CA GLY A 193 -6.55 -5.66 -17.79
C GLY A 193 -6.17 -7.00 -17.17
N GLU A 194 -4.91 -7.42 -17.32
CA GLU A 194 -4.43 -8.73 -16.86
C GLU A 194 -4.27 -8.85 -15.33
N PHE A 195 -4.36 -7.77 -14.58
CA PHE A 195 -4.13 -7.76 -13.12
C PHE A 195 -5.36 -8.18 -12.28
N GLY A 196 -6.49 -8.47 -12.92
CA GLY A 196 -7.68 -8.96 -12.25
C GLY A 196 -8.38 -7.98 -11.31
N ASP A 197 -9.28 -8.48 -10.47
CA ASP A 197 -10.07 -7.67 -9.52
C ASP A 197 -9.21 -6.92 -8.50
N LEU A 198 -9.68 -5.74 -8.10
CA LEU A 198 -9.08 -4.94 -7.03
C LEU A 198 -9.23 -5.67 -5.69
N PRO A 199 -8.15 -5.82 -4.90
CA PRO A 199 -8.24 -6.33 -3.55
C PRO A 199 -9.25 -5.53 -2.71
N SER A 200 -9.96 -6.20 -1.81
CA SER A 200 -10.95 -5.55 -0.93
C SER A 200 -10.32 -4.46 -0.04
N GLU A 201 -9.05 -4.58 0.29
CA GLU A 201 -8.28 -3.61 1.08
C GLU A 201 -8.10 -2.28 0.35
N ASP A 202 -8.00 -2.30 -0.99
CA ASP A 202 -7.86 -1.10 -1.81
C ASP A 202 -9.18 -0.31 -1.94
N SER A 203 -10.31 -0.90 -1.54
CA SER A 203 -11.63 -0.27 -1.63
C SER A 203 -11.74 0.98 -0.76
N HIS A 204 -11.15 0.98 0.44
CA HIS A 204 -11.13 2.14 1.34
C HIS A 204 -10.26 3.27 0.79
N LEU A 205 -9.11 2.93 0.21
CA LEU A 205 -8.25 3.90 -0.47
C LEU A 205 -8.97 4.59 -1.61
N LEU A 206 -9.64 3.82 -2.46
CA LEU A 206 -10.42 4.36 -3.56
C LEU A 206 -11.53 5.30 -3.10
N GLN A 207 -12.24 4.96 -2.02
CA GLN A 207 -13.27 5.84 -1.45
C GLN A 207 -12.68 7.16 -0.94
N ASN A 208 -11.51 7.11 -0.30
CA ASN A 208 -10.79 8.29 0.14
C ASN A 208 -10.38 9.17 -1.05
N PHE A 209 -9.87 8.56 -2.14
CA PHE A 209 -9.55 9.27 -3.38
C PHE A 209 -10.77 9.95 -4.00
N VAL A 210 -11.88 9.22 -4.11
CA VAL A 210 -13.14 9.77 -4.64
C VAL A 210 -13.62 10.96 -3.81
N SER A 211 -13.53 10.86 -2.48
CA SER A 211 -13.92 11.94 -1.56
C SER A 211 -13.03 13.18 -1.71
N GLN A 212 -11.74 12.99 -1.92
CA GLN A 212 -10.80 14.10 -2.17
C GLN A 212 -11.05 14.75 -3.54
N ALA A 213 -11.31 13.93 -4.58
CA ALA A 213 -11.66 14.41 -5.90
C ALA A 213 -12.95 15.25 -5.87
N ALA A 214 -13.99 14.77 -5.16
CA ALA A 214 -15.25 15.49 -5.01
C ALA A 214 -15.05 16.87 -4.37
N ARG A 215 -14.30 16.95 -3.27
CA ARG A 215 -14.00 18.24 -2.60
C ARG A 215 -13.18 19.19 -3.47
N ALA A 216 -12.20 18.67 -4.20
CA ALA A 216 -11.39 19.49 -5.11
C ALA A 216 -12.25 20.04 -6.25
N PHE A 217 -13.17 19.23 -6.74
CA PHE A 217 -14.10 19.60 -7.80
C PHE A 217 -15.07 20.70 -7.34
N GLU A 218 -15.66 20.56 -6.15
CA GLU A 218 -16.52 21.60 -5.54
C GLU A 218 -15.79 22.94 -5.36
N ARG A 219 -14.55 22.90 -4.90
CA ARG A 219 -13.74 24.09 -4.71
C ARG A 219 -13.46 24.82 -6.03
N THR A 220 -13.07 24.10 -7.08
CA THR A 220 -12.77 24.69 -8.39
C THR A 220 -14.04 25.30 -9.01
N GLN A 221 -15.19 24.69 -8.78
CA GLN A 221 -16.46 25.21 -9.21
C GLN A 221 -16.82 26.54 -8.56
N SER A 222 -16.68 26.66 -7.24
CA SER A 222 -16.95 27.89 -6.53
C SER A 222 -16.07 29.04 -7.05
N THR A 223 -14.84 28.74 -7.42
CA THR A 223 -13.91 29.73 -7.98
C THR A 223 -14.25 30.15 -9.41
N GLU A 224 -14.77 29.25 -10.23
CA GLU A 224 -15.20 29.56 -11.61
C GLU A 224 -16.48 30.42 -11.63
N VAL A 225 -17.40 30.20 -10.69
CA VAL A 225 -18.63 30.98 -10.56
C VAL A 225 -18.34 32.40 -10.06
N GLU A 226 -17.32 32.57 -9.21
CA GLU A 226 -16.98 33.87 -8.62
C GLU A 226 -16.13 34.75 -9.57
N ASN A 227 -15.56 34.21 -10.64
CA ASN A 227 -14.72 34.95 -11.58
C ASN A 227 -15.09 34.71 -13.06
N PRO A 228 -16.31 35.12 -13.51
CA PRO A 228 -16.76 34.91 -14.88
C PRO A 228 -15.97 35.70 -15.94
N ALA A 229 -15.13 36.66 -15.51
CA ALA A 229 -14.38 37.54 -16.40
C ALA A 229 -13.22 36.83 -17.16
N ASN A 230 -12.67 35.73 -16.64
CA ASN A 230 -11.58 35.02 -17.29
C ASN A 230 -12.01 34.03 -18.40
N GLY A 231 -13.26 33.60 -18.40
CA GLY A 231 -13.81 32.73 -19.46
C GLY A 231 -14.08 33.44 -20.78
N LEU A 232 -14.30 34.75 -20.76
CA LEU A 232 -14.58 35.56 -21.94
C LEU A 232 -13.36 35.95 -22.75
N VAL A 233 -12.17 36.02 -22.11
CA VAL A 233 -10.93 36.45 -22.77
C VAL A 233 -10.31 35.34 -23.62
N ALA A 234 -10.52 34.08 -23.26
CA ALA A 234 -10.01 32.93 -24.02
C ALA A 234 -10.73 32.73 -25.35
N ASN A 235 -11.97 33.20 -25.49
CA ASN A 235 -12.79 33.02 -26.70
C ASN A 235 -12.60 34.16 -27.72
N ILE A 236 -11.91 35.25 -27.38
CA ILE A 236 -11.68 36.40 -28.30
C ILE A 236 -10.35 36.27 -29.01
N SER A 237 -9.42 35.43 -28.56
CA SER A 237 -8.10 35.24 -29.17
C SER A 237 -8.03 34.17 -30.26
N MET A 238 -9.15 33.56 -30.65
CA MET A 238 -9.25 32.55 -31.73
C MET A 238 -10.23 33.00 -32.85
N LYS A 239 -10.22 34.25 -33.23
CA LYS A 239 -10.80 34.69 -34.49
C LYS A 239 -9.80 35.39 -35.37
#